data_6ea2b096c2caf10cf4c743ecda026029
#
_entry.id   6ea2b096c2caf10cf4c743ecda026029
#
_cell.length_a   1.000
_cell.length_b   1.000
_cell.length_c   1.000
_cell.angle_alpha   90.00
_cell.angle_beta   90.00
_cell.angle_gamma   90.00
#
_symmetry.space_group_name_H-M   'P 1'
#
loop_
_entity.id
_entity.type
_entity.pdbx_description
1 polymer ?
#
loop_
_entity_poly.entity_id
_entity_poly.type
_entity_poly.pdbx_seq_one_letter_code
_entity_poly.pdbx_strand_id
1 'polypeptide(L)'
;MRITLKRPALGKSAPRSLVDELCETLAKRIRRDLGKGRSQLPTERELAVEFEVSRTVVREATKRLELQGLLEVRHGIGLRLVDKLHAPLNGALELLLPDAGQRLRQLTETRRVIEPELARLAAERAKPEHLRAMRRTQQQLEKAVDTAEAIDADVEFHRLIAAAAGNGILELVLKSLGELGRESRRATIAVTGSKLVHEHHAAILKQIEQRKPQGAFDAMARHLAAADRDLNDHFVKQK
;
A
#
# COMPACT_ATOMS: atom_id res chain seq x y z
N MET A 1 11.55 26.00 -19.98
CA MET A 1 10.10 26.22 -20.22
C MET A 1 9.50 26.67 -18.89
N ARG A 2 9.24 27.96 -18.73
CA ARG A 2 8.67 28.55 -17.51
C ARG A 2 7.21 28.11 -17.40
N ILE A 3 6.85 27.45 -16.31
CA ILE A 3 5.45 27.14 -16.00
C ILE A 3 4.91 28.30 -15.18
N THR A 4 4.26 29.23 -15.84
CA THR A 4 3.52 30.30 -15.17
C THR A 4 2.21 29.71 -14.68
N LEU A 5 1.96 29.75 -13.36
CA LEU A 5 0.66 29.40 -12.78
C LEU A 5 -0.36 30.45 -13.23
N LYS A 6 -1.10 30.17 -14.32
CA LYS A 6 -2.20 31.04 -14.77
C LYS A 6 -3.32 30.95 -13.75
N ARG A 7 -3.74 32.11 -13.20
CA ARG A 7 -5.00 32.22 -12.44
C ARG A 7 -6.16 31.78 -13.34
N PRO A 8 -6.90 30.73 -12.98
CA PRO A 8 -8.11 30.38 -13.73
C PRO A 8 -9.17 31.45 -13.55
N ALA A 9 -9.93 31.73 -14.63
CA ALA A 9 -11.10 32.60 -14.61
C ALA A 9 -12.13 32.07 -13.61
N LEU A 10 -12.69 32.96 -12.81
CA LEU A 10 -13.63 32.71 -11.69
C LEU A 10 -14.89 31.92 -12.15
N GLY A 11 -14.87 30.61 -12.04
CA GLY A 11 -16.08 29.82 -11.83
C GLY A 11 -16.33 29.72 -10.31
N LYS A 12 -17.58 29.73 -9.87
CA LYS A 12 -18.13 29.90 -8.50
C LYS A 12 -17.64 28.90 -7.40
N SER A 13 -16.36 28.51 -7.36
CA SER A 13 -15.71 27.88 -6.23
C SER A 13 -14.75 28.90 -5.58
N ALA A 14 -14.61 28.88 -4.25
CA ALA A 14 -13.69 29.75 -3.52
C ALA A 14 -12.30 29.74 -4.20
N PRO A 15 -11.61 30.90 -4.29
CA PRO A 15 -10.30 30.96 -4.95
C PRO A 15 -9.35 29.99 -4.27
N ARG A 16 -8.81 29.02 -5.02
CA ARG A 16 -7.81 28.08 -4.51
C ARG A 16 -6.58 28.87 -4.04
N SER A 17 -6.06 28.48 -2.89
CA SER A 17 -4.85 29.13 -2.40
C SER A 17 -3.64 28.77 -3.28
N LEU A 18 -2.62 29.66 -3.35
CA LEU A 18 -1.37 29.34 -4.05
C LEU A 18 -0.73 28.04 -3.53
N VAL A 19 -0.93 27.72 -2.26
CA VAL A 19 -0.48 26.47 -1.64
C VAL A 19 -1.20 25.27 -2.25
N ASP A 20 -2.52 25.35 -2.46
CA ASP A 20 -3.30 24.25 -3.05
C ASP A 20 -2.90 24.00 -4.51
N GLU A 21 -2.72 25.07 -5.30
CA GLU A 21 -2.27 24.97 -6.68
C GLU A 21 -0.85 24.36 -6.78
N LEU A 22 0.05 24.78 -5.90
CA LEU A 22 1.40 24.23 -5.83
C LEU A 22 1.40 22.77 -5.38
N CYS A 23 0.58 22.40 -4.40
CA CYS A 23 0.40 21.00 -3.97
C CYS A 23 -0.03 20.10 -5.12
N GLU A 24 -1.07 20.50 -5.89
CA GLU A 24 -1.53 19.72 -7.05
C GLU A 24 -0.45 19.57 -8.12
N THR A 25 0.27 20.65 -8.40
CA THR A 25 1.34 20.67 -9.41
C THR A 25 2.50 19.77 -8.99
N LEU A 26 2.95 19.88 -7.74
CA LEU A 26 4.01 19.04 -7.20
C LEU A 26 3.57 17.57 -7.10
N ALA A 27 2.34 17.29 -6.69
CA ALA A 27 1.83 15.91 -6.63
C ALA A 27 1.83 15.23 -8.01
N LYS A 28 1.44 15.96 -9.07
CA LYS A 28 1.52 15.46 -10.46
C LYS A 28 2.99 15.22 -10.88
N ARG A 29 3.90 16.12 -10.52
CA ARG A 29 5.33 15.99 -10.81
C ARG A 29 5.92 14.78 -10.08
N ILE A 30 5.62 14.60 -8.78
CA ILE A 30 6.09 13.49 -7.95
C ILE A 30 5.69 12.16 -8.57
N ARG A 31 4.40 11.98 -8.91
CA ARG A 31 3.92 10.73 -9.54
C ARG A 31 4.65 10.41 -10.84
N ARG A 32 4.84 11.43 -11.70
CA ARG A 32 5.58 11.29 -12.95
C ARG A 32 7.04 10.91 -12.71
N ASP A 33 7.69 11.55 -11.74
CA ASP A 33 9.11 11.37 -11.46
C ASP A 33 9.39 10.04 -10.76
N LEU A 34 8.51 9.57 -9.87
CA LEU A 34 8.53 8.21 -9.31
C LEU A 34 8.41 7.15 -10.41
N GLY A 35 7.48 7.34 -11.37
CA GLY A 35 7.33 6.44 -12.52
C GLY A 35 8.56 6.39 -13.44
N LYS A 36 9.48 7.36 -13.34
CA LYS A 36 10.76 7.41 -14.06
C LYS A 36 11.97 6.98 -13.21
N GLY A 37 11.73 6.47 -11.99
CA GLY A 37 12.78 6.05 -11.07
C GLY A 37 13.54 7.20 -10.40
N ARG A 38 13.03 8.44 -10.46
CA ARG A 38 13.63 9.57 -9.74
C ARG A 38 13.26 9.48 -8.25
N SER A 39 14.21 9.85 -7.39
CA SER A 39 14.06 9.74 -5.94
C SER A 39 14.06 11.08 -5.20
N GLN A 40 14.26 12.21 -5.90
CA GLN A 40 14.40 13.53 -5.27
C GLN A 40 13.70 14.62 -6.07
N LEU A 41 13.21 15.66 -5.37
CA LEU A 41 12.81 16.95 -5.92
C LEU A 41 13.93 17.98 -5.71
N PRO A 42 13.90 19.10 -6.47
CA PRO A 42 14.69 20.28 -6.14
C PRO A 42 14.40 20.76 -4.71
N THR A 43 15.36 21.47 -4.13
CA THR A 43 15.22 22.07 -2.79
C THR A 43 14.07 23.07 -2.74
N GLU A 44 13.55 23.35 -1.53
CA GLU A 44 12.50 24.38 -1.35
C GLU A 44 12.91 25.74 -1.94
N ARG A 45 14.20 26.08 -1.87
CA ARG A 45 14.73 27.33 -2.44
C ARG A 45 14.61 27.33 -3.97
N GLU A 46 15.00 26.23 -4.60
CA GLU A 46 14.94 26.09 -6.06
C GLU A 46 13.48 26.04 -6.54
N LEU A 47 12.61 25.35 -5.83
CA LEU A 47 11.17 25.33 -6.13
C LEU A 47 10.55 26.72 -5.99
N ALA A 48 10.95 27.52 -4.97
CA ALA A 48 10.45 28.88 -4.81
C ALA A 48 10.82 29.78 -6.01
N VAL A 49 12.04 29.62 -6.54
CA VAL A 49 12.47 30.31 -7.75
C VAL A 49 11.76 29.77 -8.99
N GLU A 50 11.63 28.44 -9.14
CA GLU A 50 11.01 27.80 -10.30
C GLU A 50 9.54 28.19 -10.47
N PHE A 51 8.80 28.26 -9.34
CA PHE A 51 7.36 28.57 -9.35
C PHE A 51 7.03 30.04 -9.08
N GLU A 52 8.04 30.90 -8.89
CA GLU A 52 7.89 32.33 -8.62
C GLU A 52 6.99 32.61 -7.38
N VAL A 53 7.14 31.81 -6.32
CA VAL A 53 6.40 31.91 -5.06
C VAL A 53 7.35 32.10 -3.87
N SER A 54 6.81 32.52 -2.73
CA SER A 54 7.61 32.62 -1.49
C SER A 54 8.03 31.23 -0.98
N ARG A 55 9.18 31.17 -0.28
CA ARG A 55 9.63 29.94 0.40
C ARG A 55 8.61 29.41 1.39
N THR A 56 7.82 30.29 2.02
CA THR A 56 6.76 29.92 2.95
C THR A 56 5.67 29.11 2.25
N VAL A 57 5.25 29.53 1.05
CA VAL A 57 4.27 28.80 0.22
C VAL A 57 4.81 27.42 -0.15
N VAL A 58 6.08 27.34 -0.59
CA VAL A 58 6.71 26.05 -0.92
C VAL A 58 6.77 25.13 0.30
N ARG A 59 7.25 25.66 1.44
CA ARG A 59 7.36 24.88 2.69
C ARG A 59 6.01 24.36 3.16
N GLU A 60 4.95 25.15 3.06
CA GLU A 60 3.61 24.71 3.40
C GLU A 60 3.10 23.63 2.45
N ALA A 61 3.33 23.78 1.15
CA ALA A 61 2.96 22.77 0.16
C ALA A 61 3.74 21.46 0.34
N THR A 62 5.06 21.52 0.54
CA THR A 62 5.89 20.34 0.78
C THR A 62 5.51 19.62 2.08
N LYS A 63 5.21 20.37 3.15
CA LYS A 63 4.73 19.80 4.43
C LYS A 63 3.38 19.09 4.28
N ARG A 64 2.45 19.64 3.51
CA ARG A 64 1.17 18.95 3.20
C ARG A 64 1.40 17.67 2.40
N LEU A 65 2.30 17.69 1.40
CA LEU A 65 2.64 16.51 0.61
C LEU A 65 3.40 15.45 1.43
N GLU A 66 4.19 15.86 2.41
CA GLU A 66 4.83 14.98 3.38
C GLU A 66 3.79 14.28 4.26
N LEU A 67 2.82 15.05 4.81
CA LEU A 67 1.70 14.49 5.58
C LEU A 67 0.83 13.53 4.73
N GLN A 68 0.77 13.72 3.41
CA GLN A 68 0.10 12.82 2.49
C GLN A 68 0.95 11.59 2.10
N GLY A 69 2.21 11.51 2.54
CA GLY A 69 3.10 10.39 2.23
C GLY A 69 3.65 10.40 0.80
N LEU A 70 3.73 11.54 0.15
CA LEU A 70 4.30 11.70 -1.20
C LEU A 70 5.78 12.09 -1.19
N LEU A 71 6.26 12.67 -0.11
CA LEU A 71 7.67 13.03 0.07
C LEU A 71 8.08 12.94 1.55
N GLU A 72 9.39 12.93 1.78
CA GLU A 72 10.03 13.07 3.09
C GLU A 72 10.99 14.25 3.04
N VAL A 73 10.90 15.14 4.02
CA VAL A 73 11.86 16.24 4.20
C VAL A 73 13.02 15.73 5.04
N ARG A 74 14.22 15.60 4.45
CA ARG A 74 15.43 15.18 5.18
C ARG A 74 16.40 16.33 5.32
N HIS A 75 16.78 16.65 6.56
CA HIS A 75 17.80 17.67 6.84
C HIS A 75 19.11 17.35 6.10
N GLY A 76 19.62 18.31 5.34
CA GLY A 76 20.87 18.17 4.58
C GLY A 76 20.77 17.42 3.25
N ILE A 77 19.67 16.68 3.00
CA ILE A 77 19.45 15.88 1.78
C ILE A 77 18.41 16.51 0.86
N GLY A 78 17.44 17.24 1.44
CA GLY A 78 16.35 17.89 0.68
C GLY A 78 15.06 17.08 0.66
N LEU A 79 14.32 17.16 -0.43
CA LEU A 79 12.99 16.58 -0.61
C LEU A 79 13.10 15.22 -1.32
N ARG A 80 12.96 14.13 -0.55
CA ARG A 80 12.98 12.78 -1.08
C ARG A 80 11.57 12.35 -1.50
N LEU A 81 11.44 11.78 -2.69
CA LEU A 81 10.18 11.20 -3.17
C LEU A 81 9.93 9.85 -2.51
N VAL A 82 8.71 9.66 -2.03
CA VAL A 82 8.25 8.39 -1.46
C VAL A 82 6.84 8.06 -1.96
N ASP A 83 6.49 6.79 -1.94
CA ASP A 83 5.13 6.33 -2.23
C ASP A 83 4.53 5.71 -0.95
N LYS A 84 4.16 6.59 -0.01
CA LYS A 84 3.57 6.24 1.28
C LYS A 84 2.19 6.85 1.46
N LEU A 85 1.41 6.99 0.38
CA LEU A 85 0.04 7.53 0.40
C LEU A 85 -0.89 6.81 1.39
N HIS A 86 -0.51 5.59 1.77
CA HIS A 86 -1.20 4.77 2.76
C HIS A 86 -0.86 5.13 4.22
N ALA A 87 0.29 5.75 4.49
CA ALA A 87 0.77 5.98 5.85
C ALA A 87 -0.16 6.84 6.74
N PRO A 88 -0.83 7.90 6.24
CA PRO A 88 -1.77 8.67 7.06
C PRO A 88 -2.92 7.85 7.63
N LEU A 89 -3.39 6.81 6.92
CA LEU A 89 -4.48 5.98 7.40
C LEU A 89 -4.03 5.05 8.53
N ASN A 90 -2.79 4.56 8.51
CA ASN A 90 -2.24 3.73 9.59
C ASN A 90 -2.26 4.47 10.93
N GLY A 91 -1.74 5.71 10.98
CA GLY A 91 -1.77 6.51 12.19
C GLY A 91 -3.19 6.82 12.70
N ALA A 92 -4.14 7.06 11.79
CA ALA A 92 -5.54 7.26 12.16
C ALA A 92 -6.17 6.00 12.75
N LEU A 93 -5.85 4.81 12.22
CA LEU A 93 -6.35 3.53 12.75
C LEU A 93 -5.84 3.23 14.16
N GLU A 94 -4.58 3.54 14.46
CA GLU A 94 -4.01 3.39 15.80
C GLU A 94 -4.71 4.29 16.83
N LEU A 95 -5.04 5.53 16.45
CA LEU A 95 -5.75 6.47 17.31
C LEU A 95 -7.21 6.07 17.54
N LEU A 96 -7.89 5.57 16.52
CA LEU A 96 -9.31 5.18 16.58
C LEU A 96 -9.52 3.85 17.31
N LEU A 97 -8.57 2.93 17.20
CA LEU A 97 -8.64 1.57 17.75
C LEU A 97 -7.37 1.30 18.57
N PRO A 98 -7.28 1.81 19.79
CA PRO A 98 -6.07 1.66 20.63
C PRO A 98 -5.79 0.22 21.05
N ASP A 99 -6.82 -0.63 21.17
CA ASP A 99 -6.64 -2.06 21.49
C ASP A 99 -6.10 -2.84 20.30
N ALA A 100 -4.89 -3.38 20.42
CA ALA A 100 -4.19 -4.10 19.37
C ALA A 100 -4.94 -5.38 18.96
N GLY A 101 -5.48 -6.13 19.92
CA GLY A 101 -6.22 -7.34 19.64
C GLY A 101 -7.50 -7.06 18.85
N GLN A 102 -8.21 -5.98 19.22
CA GLN A 102 -9.39 -5.55 18.47
C GLN A 102 -9.02 -5.12 17.05
N ARG A 103 -7.93 -4.35 16.88
CA ARG A 103 -7.44 -3.96 15.54
C ARG A 103 -7.16 -5.16 14.66
N LEU A 104 -6.47 -6.19 15.18
CA LEU A 104 -6.12 -7.38 14.40
C LEU A 104 -7.36 -8.20 14.01
N ARG A 105 -8.35 -8.33 14.90
CA ARG A 105 -9.64 -8.98 14.56
C ARG A 105 -10.37 -8.24 13.45
N GLN A 106 -10.55 -6.92 13.60
CA GLN A 106 -11.23 -6.10 12.59
C GLN A 106 -10.46 -6.04 11.26
N LEU A 107 -9.12 -6.06 11.31
CA LEU A 107 -8.31 -6.23 10.11
C LEU A 107 -8.63 -7.53 9.38
N THR A 108 -8.69 -8.66 10.10
CA THR A 108 -8.96 -9.97 9.50
C THR A 108 -10.36 -10.00 8.88
N GLU A 109 -11.37 -9.45 9.56
CA GLU A 109 -12.72 -9.27 9.01
C GLU A 109 -12.68 -8.44 7.70
N THR A 110 -11.96 -7.31 7.69
CA THR A 110 -11.81 -6.45 6.51
C THR A 110 -11.15 -7.20 5.35
N ARG A 111 -10.06 -7.91 5.62
CA ARG A 111 -9.35 -8.72 4.62
C ARG A 111 -10.24 -9.80 4.01
N ARG A 112 -11.07 -10.47 4.81
CA ARG A 112 -12.03 -11.50 4.36
C ARG A 112 -13.10 -10.95 3.42
N VAL A 113 -13.42 -9.66 3.50
CA VAL A 113 -14.35 -8.99 2.58
C VAL A 113 -13.64 -8.58 1.28
N ILE A 114 -12.42 -8.07 1.37
CA ILE A 114 -11.75 -7.39 0.24
C ILE A 114 -10.90 -8.37 -0.58
N GLU A 115 -10.08 -9.19 0.06
CA GLU A 115 -9.03 -9.95 -0.65
C GLU A 115 -9.56 -11.11 -1.52
N PRO A 116 -10.66 -11.82 -1.18
CA PRO A 116 -11.25 -12.79 -2.12
C PRO A 116 -11.70 -12.15 -3.43
N GLU A 117 -12.29 -10.95 -3.36
CA GLU A 117 -12.69 -10.22 -4.55
C GLU A 117 -11.48 -9.73 -5.36
N LEU A 118 -10.41 -9.29 -4.70
CA LEU A 118 -9.14 -8.97 -5.36
C LEU A 118 -8.55 -10.18 -6.09
N ALA A 119 -8.59 -11.37 -5.48
CA ALA A 119 -8.13 -12.60 -6.12
C ALA A 119 -9.00 -12.98 -7.34
N ARG A 120 -10.32 -12.80 -7.25
CA ARG A 120 -11.25 -12.98 -8.37
C ARG A 120 -10.89 -12.06 -9.54
N LEU A 121 -10.75 -10.76 -9.27
CA LEU A 121 -10.36 -9.76 -10.27
C LEU A 121 -8.97 -10.02 -10.84
N ALA A 122 -8.01 -10.46 -10.02
CA ALA A 122 -6.69 -10.83 -10.47
C ALA A 122 -6.73 -12.02 -11.46
N ALA A 123 -7.59 -13.01 -11.23
CA ALA A 123 -7.77 -14.11 -12.17
C ALA A 123 -8.28 -13.64 -13.55
N GLU A 124 -9.09 -12.59 -13.60
CA GLU A 124 -9.57 -11.99 -14.84
C GLU A 124 -8.50 -11.14 -15.55
N ARG A 125 -7.69 -10.38 -14.78
CA ARG A 125 -6.94 -9.23 -15.27
C ARG A 125 -5.42 -9.35 -15.18
N ALA A 126 -4.91 -10.36 -14.46
CA ALA A 126 -3.46 -10.51 -14.26
C ALA A 126 -2.72 -10.59 -15.60
N LYS A 127 -1.66 -9.79 -15.72
CA LYS A 127 -0.74 -9.82 -16.86
C LYS A 127 0.39 -10.82 -16.60
N PRO A 128 1.13 -11.25 -17.64
CA PRO A 128 2.24 -12.19 -17.48
C PRO A 128 3.31 -11.73 -16.47
N GLU A 129 3.57 -10.41 -16.37
CA GLU A 129 4.50 -9.86 -15.38
C GLU A 129 4.01 -10.04 -13.96
N HIS A 130 2.69 -9.91 -13.69
CA HIS A 130 2.11 -10.14 -12.37
C HIS A 130 2.27 -11.61 -11.93
N LEU A 131 1.98 -12.56 -12.85
CA LEU A 131 2.13 -13.99 -12.57
C LEU A 131 3.59 -14.36 -12.28
N ARG A 132 4.53 -13.81 -13.06
CA ARG A 132 5.97 -14.02 -12.79
C ARG A 132 6.39 -13.50 -11.44
N ALA A 133 5.88 -12.31 -11.05
CA ALA A 133 6.17 -11.73 -9.73
C ALA A 133 5.61 -12.59 -8.59
N MET A 134 4.35 -13.03 -8.68
CA MET A 134 3.73 -13.91 -7.69
C MET A 134 4.48 -15.24 -7.54
N ARG A 135 4.94 -15.86 -8.65
CA ARG A 135 5.77 -17.09 -8.60
C ARG A 135 7.09 -16.86 -7.85
N ARG A 136 7.76 -15.73 -8.10
CA ARG A 136 9.01 -15.40 -7.38
C ARG A 136 8.76 -15.25 -5.89
N THR A 137 7.67 -14.60 -5.52
CA THR A 137 7.30 -14.42 -4.11
C THR A 137 6.97 -15.76 -3.44
N GLN A 138 6.34 -16.69 -4.15
CA GLN A 138 6.14 -18.06 -3.66
C GLN A 138 7.46 -18.79 -3.41
N GLN A 139 8.42 -18.66 -4.31
CA GLN A 139 9.75 -19.24 -4.12
C GLN A 139 10.51 -18.59 -2.95
N GLN A 140 10.31 -17.30 -2.71
CA GLN A 140 10.87 -16.61 -1.54
C GLN A 140 10.25 -17.14 -0.24
N LEU A 141 8.93 -17.31 -0.18
CA LEU A 141 8.24 -17.87 0.97
C LEU A 141 8.67 -19.31 1.27
N GLU A 142 8.84 -20.14 0.24
CA GLU A 142 9.33 -21.53 0.36
C GLU A 142 10.75 -21.60 0.93
N LYS A 143 11.60 -20.64 0.56
CA LYS A 143 13.02 -20.57 0.96
C LYS A 143 13.27 -19.74 2.20
N ALA A 144 12.25 -19.12 2.76
CA ALA A 144 12.39 -18.24 3.92
C ALA A 144 13.03 -18.99 5.09
N VAL A 145 14.13 -18.46 5.58
CA VAL A 145 14.92 -19.07 6.66
C VAL A 145 14.45 -18.61 8.04
N ASP A 146 13.71 -17.51 8.09
CA ASP A 146 13.14 -16.98 9.32
C ASP A 146 11.71 -16.43 9.11
N THR A 147 11.08 -16.09 10.23
CA THR A 147 9.71 -15.55 10.25
C THR A 147 9.60 -14.19 9.56
N ALA A 148 10.63 -13.35 9.60
CA ALA A 148 10.60 -12.03 9.01
C ALA A 148 10.57 -12.11 7.47
N GLU A 149 11.41 -12.96 6.89
CA GLU A 149 11.42 -13.23 5.45
C GLU A 149 10.08 -13.85 4.99
N ALA A 150 9.51 -14.75 5.78
CA ALA A 150 8.22 -15.35 5.48
C ALA A 150 7.08 -14.30 5.49
N ILE A 151 7.08 -13.38 6.47
CA ILE A 151 6.13 -12.27 6.56
C ILE A 151 6.27 -11.34 5.35
N ASP A 152 7.50 -11.00 4.97
CA ASP A 152 7.76 -10.12 3.82
C ASP A 152 7.25 -10.73 2.51
N ALA A 153 7.51 -12.02 2.30
CA ALA A 153 7.02 -12.75 1.14
C ALA A 153 5.48 -12.83 1.12
N ASP A 154 4.86 -13.09 2.26
CA ASP A 154 3.39 -13.17 2.38
C ASP A 154 2.74 -11.79 2.07
N VAL A 155 3.23 -10.72 2.69
CA VAL A 155 2.72 -9.36 2.43
C VAL A 155 2.86 -9.01 0.96
N GLU A 156 4.00 -9.30 0.35
CA GLU A 156 4.23 -9.02 -1.06
C GLU A 156 3.34 -9.84 -1.99
N PHE A 157 3.04 -11.10 -1.66
CA PHE A 157 2.11 -11.92 -2.43
C PHE A 157 0.71 -11.30 -2.48
N HIS A 158 0.16 -10.91 -1.36
CA HIS A 158 -1.15 -10.25 -1.28
C HIS A 158 -1.16 -8.89 -2.01
N ARG A 159 -0.07 -8.12 -1.88
CA ARG A 159 0.10 -6.85 -2.62
C ARG A 159 0.10 -7.07 -4.14
N LEU A 160 0.76 -8.11 -4.63
CA LEU A 160 0.80 -8.44 -6.05
C LEU A 160 -0.56 -8.88 -6.59
N ILE A 161 -1.36 -9.58 -5.79
CA ILE A 161 -2.76 -9.91 -6.15
C ILE A 161 -3.58 -8.62 -6.28
N ALA A 162 -3.47 -7.71 -5.33
CA ALA A 162 -4.18 -6.42 -5.37
C ALA A 162 -3.79 -5.59 -6.60
N ALA A 163 -2.50 -5.51 -6.93
CA ALA A 163 -2.01 -4.84 -8.14
C ALA A 163 -2.54 -5.51 -9.42
N ALA A 164 -2.56 -6.85 -9.46
CA ALA A 164 -3.07 -7.62 -10.60
C ALA A 164 -4.59 -7.48 -10.80
N ALA A 165 -5.34 -7.18 -9.72
CA ALA A 165 -6.78 -6.90 -9.77
C ALA A 165 -7.10 -5.63 -10.57
N GLY A 166 -6.14 -4.71 -10.74
CA GLY A 166 -6.30 -3.49 -11.54
C GLY A 166 -7.34 -2.51 -10.99
N ASN A 167 -7.59 -2.52 -9.69
CA ASN A 167 -8.44 -1.56 -8.99
C ASN A 167 -7.59 -0.76 -7.99
N GLY A 168 -7.13 0.42 -8.43
CA GLY A 168 -6.21 1.25 -7.63
C GLY A 168 -6.79 1.72 -6.29
N ILE A 169 -8.13 1.80 -6.14
CA ILE A 169 -8.75 2.16 -4.86
C ILE A 169 -8.61 0.99 -3.87
N LEU A 170 -8.97 -0.22 -4.27
CA LEU A 170 -8.84 -1.41 -3.43
C LEU A 170 -7.37 -1.72 -3.11
N GLU A 171 -6.46 -1.52 -4.08
CA GLU A 171 -5.01 -1.64 -3.87
C GLU A 171 -4.52 -0.66 -2.80
N LEU A 172 -4.93 0.62 -2.87
CA LEU A 172 -4.57 1.63 -1.88
C LEU A 172 -5.13 1.29 -0.50
N VAL A 173 -6.39 0.84 -0.41
CA VAL A 173 -7.00 0.40 0.86
C VAL A 173 -6.20 -0.74 1.47
N LEU A 174 -5.90 -1.80 0.71
CA LEU A 174 -5.12 -2.94 1.22
C LEU A 174 -3.71 -2.51 1.64
N LYS A 175 -3.05 -1.66 0.85
CA LYS A 175 -1.73 -1.10 1.17
C LYS A 175 -1.75 -0.28 2.46
N SER A 176 -2.84 0.44 2.74
CA SER A 176 -3.04 1.21 3.97
C SER A 176 -3.16 0.33 5.22
N LEU A 177 -3.46 -0.93 5.07
CA LEU A 177 -3.54 -1.91 6.15
C LEU A 177 -2.22 -2.71 6.32
N GLY A 178 -1.17 -2.34 5.58
CA GLY A 178 0.06 -3.12 5.45
C GLY A 178 0.81 -3.36 6.76
N GLU A 179 0.97 -2.35 7.62
CA GLU A 179 1.66 -2.49 8.91
C GLU A 179 0.86 -3.39 9.87
N LEU A 180 -0.46 -3.17 9.98
CA LEU A 180 -1.35 -4.05 10.73
C LEU A 180 -1.36 -5.47 10.14
N GLY A 181 -1.25 -5.57 8.82
CA GLY A 181 -1.11 -6.83 8.12
C GLY A 181 0.16 -7.59 8.51
N ARG A 182 1.28 -6.89 8.69
CA ARG A 182 2.54 -7.48 9.19
C ARG A 182 2.39 -8.00 10.62
N GLU A 183 1.74 -7.24 11.50
CA GLU A 183 1.47 -7.63 12.87
C GLU A 183 0.58 -8.88 12.93
N SER A 184 -0.50 -8.92 12.15
CA SER A 184 -1.38 -10.09 12.03
C SER A 184 -0.61 -11.32 11.57
N ARG A 185 0.23 -11.21 10.53
CA ARG A 185 1.04 -12.32 10.00
C ARG A 185 2.08 -12.82 10.98
N ARG A 186 2.66 -11.92 11.76
CA ARG A 186 3.59 -12.31 12.84
C ARG A 186 2.88 -13.22 13.85
N ALA A 187 1.63 -12.90 14.19
CA ALA A 187 0.82 -13.73 15.09
C ALA A 187 0.42 -15.07 14.45
N THR A 188 -0.03 -15.07 13.18
CA THR A 188 -0.56 -16.28 12.52
C THR A 188 0.54 -17.23 12.03
N ILE A 189 1.62 -16.73 11.43
CA ILE A 189 2.74 -17.56 10.94
C ILE A 189 3.45 -18.27 12.11
N ALA A 190 3.51 -17.62 13.28
CA ALA A 190 4.07 -18.24 14.49
C ALA A 190 3.26 -19.47 14.95
N VAL A 191 1.95 -19.54 14.64
CA VAL A 191 1.07 -20.68 14.99
C VAL A 191 1.09 -21.74 13.90
N THR A 192 0.90 -21.32 12.64
CA THR A 192 0.67 -22.20 11.49
C THR A 192 1.96 -22.66 10.80
N GLY A 193 3.00 -21.82 10.87
CA GLY A 193 4.23 -22.02 10.10
C GLY A 193 4.13 -21.62 8.62
N SER A 194 5.27 -21.30 8.01
CA SER A 194 5.35 -20.81 6.63
C SER A 194 4.92 -21.84 5.57
N LYS A 195 5.08 -23.13 5.85
CA LYS A 195 4.76 -24.21 4.90
C LYS A 195 3.27 -24.25 4.53
N LEU A 196 2.37 -24.18 5.52
CA LEU A 196 0.93 -24.21 5.25
C LEU A 196 0.47 -22.92 4.57
N VAL A 197 1.07 -21.77 4.90
CA VAL A 197 0.82 -20.52 4.19
C VAL A 197 1.23 -20.64 2.72
N HIS A 198 2.39 -21.24 2.44
CA HIS A 198 2.86 -21.49 1.08
C HIS A 198 1.90 -22.37 0.28
N GLU A 199 1.36 -23.46 0.88
CA GLU A 199 0.39 -24.36 0.25
C GLU A 199 -0.90 -23.61 -0.11
N HIS A 200 -1.42 -22.76 0.78
CA HIS A 200 -2.59 -21.92 0.52
C HIS A 200 -2.34 -20.92 -0.63
N HIS A 201 -1.19 -20.24 -0.61
CA HIS A 201 -0.83 -19.29 -1.66
C HIS A 201 -0.64 -19.98 -3.02
N ALA A 202 -0.04 -21.17 -3.05
CA ALA A 202 0.09 -21.96 -4.26
C ALA A 202 -1.28 -22.32 -4.85
N ALA A 203 -2.26 -22.64 -4.00
CA ALA A 203 -3.63 -22.91 -4.45
C ALA A 203 -4.29 -21.67 -5.05
N ILE A 204 -4.11 -20.49 -4.45
CA ILE A 204 -4.61 -19.21 -4.97
C ILE A 204 -3.97 -18.89 -6.32
N LEU A 205 -2.64 -18.92 -6.39
CA LEU A 205 -1.88 -18.64 -7.61
C LEU A 205 -2.29 -19.55 -8.76
N LYS A 206 -2.47 -20.85 -8.51
CA LYS A 206 -2.95 -21.83 -9.50
C LYS A 206 -4.30 -21.41 -10.10
N GLN A 207 -5.25 -20.93 -9.30
CA GLN A 207 -6.55 -20.48 -9.80
C GLN A 207 -6.43 -19.20 -10.64
N ILE A 208 -5.58 -18.26 -10.22
CA ILE A 208 -5.30 -17.02 -10.97
C ILE A 208 -4.65 -17.36 -12.34
N GLU A 209 -3.66 -18.26 -12.37
CA GLU A 209 -2.99 -18.71 -13.59
C GLU A 209 -3.94 -19.41 -14.57
N GLN A 210 -4.85 -20.21 -14.02
CA GLN A 210 -5.87 -20.92 -14.80
C GLN A 210 -7.04 -20.04 -15.23
N ARG A 211 -7.01 -18.74 -14.92
CA ARG A 211 -8.10 -17.80 -15.23
C ARG A 211 -9.46 -18.28 -14.70
N LYS A 212 -9.50 -18.76 -13.45
CA LYS A 212 -10.69 -19.24 -12.75
C LYS A 212 -11.09 -18.25 -11.66
N PRO A 213 -11.92 -17.22 -11.97
CA PRO A 213 -12.23 -16.15 -11.01
C PRO A 213 -12.86 -16.67 -9.71
N GLN A 214 -13.89 -17.51 -9.81
CA GLN A 214 -14.54 -18.07 -8.63
C GLN A 214 -13.61 -18.99 -7.83
N GLY A 215 -12.78 -19.78 -8.51
CA GLY A 215 -11.79 -20.64 -7.85
C GLY A 215 -10.74 -19.83 -7.08
N ALA A 216 -10.33 -18.66 -7.61
CA ALA A 216 -9.39 -17.76 -6.94
C ALA A 216 -10.04 -17.09 -5.71
N PHE A 217 -11.30 -16.65 -5.84
CA PHE A 217 -12.10 -16.16 -4.70
C PHE A 217 -12.17 -17.19 -3.58
N ASP A 218 -12.59 -18.41 -3.91
CA ASP A 218 -12.79 -19.47 -2.91
C ASP A 218 -11.47 -19.89 -2.25
N ALA A 219 -10.37 -19.94 -3.02
CA ALA A 219 -9.05 -20.27 -2.48
C ALA A 219 -8.56 -19.19 -1.50
N MET A 220 -8.72 -17.90 -1.83
CA MET A 220 -8.39 -16.79 -0.94
C MET A 220 -9.30 -16.78 0.30
N ALA A 221 -10.59 -17.01 0.15
CA ALA A 221 -11.52 -17.08 1.29
C ALA A 221 -11.12 -18.19 2.27
N ARG A 222 -10.74 -19.37 1.77
CA ARG A 222 -10.23 -20.47 2.62
C ARG A 222 -8.92 -20.10 3.32
N HIS A 223 -7.99 -19.47 2.62
CA HIS A 223 -6.74 -19.00 3.21
C HIS A 223 -6.99 -18.04 4.37
N LEU A 224 -7.83 -17.03 4.17
CA LEU A 224 -8.14 -16.05 5.21
C LEU A 224 -8.96 -16.61 6.36
N ALA A 225 -9.82 -17.60 6.11
CA ALA A 225 -10.52 -18.31 7.18
C ALA A 225 -9.55 -19.15 8.04
N ALA A 226 -8.47 -19.68 7.47
CA ALA A 226 -7.41 -20.33 8.24
C ALA A 226 -6.66 -19.30 9.10
N ALA A 227 -6.24 -18.18 8.51
CA ALA A 227 -5.56 -17.09 9.23
C ALA A 227 -6.39 -16.51 10.39
N ASP A 228 -7.73 -16.46 10.25
CA ASP A 228 -8.65 -16.03 11.30
C ASP A 228 -8.66 -17.01 12.50
N ARG A 229 -8.67 -18.31 12.22
CA ARG A 229 -8.56 -19.34 13.28
C ARG A 229 -7.22 -19.25 14.01
N ASP A 230 -6.12 -19.14 13.27
CA ASP A 230 -4.78 -19.05 13.84
C ASP A 230 -4.61 -17.79 14.73
N LEU A 231 -5.21 -16.67 14.32
CA LEU A 231 -5.22 -15.45 15.11
C LEU A 231 -6.00 -15.63 16.42
N ASN A 232 -7.16 -16.29 16.37
CA ASN A 232 -7.94 -16.58 17.56
C ASN A 232 -7.19 -17.52 18.51
N ASP A 233 -6.53 -18.55 17.99
CA ASP A 233 -5.71 -19.47 18.78
C ASP A 233 -4.50 -18.76 19.43
N HIS A 234 -3.91 -17.80 18.73
CA HIS A 234 -2.84 -16.97 19.27
C HIS A 234 -3.32 -16.17 20.50
N PHE A 235 -4.48 -15.54 20.44
CA PHE A 235 -5.02 -14.79 21.59
C PHE A 235 -5.46 -15.67 22.76
N VAL A 236 -5.90 -16.88 22.50
CA VAL A 236 -6.27 -17.85 23.56
C VAL A 236 -5.03 -18.29 24.34
N LYS A 237 -3.89 -18.50 23.67
CA LYS A 237 -2.62 -18.94 24.28
C LYS A 237 -1.92 -17.84 25.09
N GLN A 238 -2.31 -16.58 24.94
CA GLN A 238 -1.71 -15.45 25.67
C GLN A 238 -2.49 -15.07 26.94
N LYS A 239 -3.63 -15.68 27.19
CA LYS A 239 -4.42 -15.56 28.43
C LYS A 239 -4.01 -16.63 29.44
#